data_6d11278b0ae695f49039b29570873a46
#
_entry.id   6d11278b0ae695f49039b29570873a46
#
_cell.length_a   1.000
_cell.length_b   1.000
_cell.length_c   1.000
_cell.angle_alpha   90.00
_cell.angle_beta   90.00
_cell.angle_gamma   90.00
#
_symmetry.space_group_name_H-M   'P 1'
#
loop_
_entity.id
_entity.type
_entity.pdbx_description
1 polymer ?
#
loop_
_entity_poly.entity_id
_entity_poly.type
_entity_poly.pdbx_seq_one_letter_code
_entity_poly.pdbx_strand_id
1 'polypeptide(L)'
;MPNARLPRRLVLLALLVAGTASIGACRDLEQIPAAERRAIADSLTALITNAYDLGRPDAVERLLALYPDSGRVISAAAGRVTATRDTLAGEIGGFWQRVGQNMREPRFELGNSYVDLITRDAAVVTLTYRIPHLTPRNTPHTVSGAWTMLWRRQDGRWRIVQEHLSDSPESAAPGPEVPSGDVIGAAPHQH
;
A
#
# COMPACT_ATOMS: atom_id res chain seq x y z
N MET A 1 -52.16 22.95 47.58
CA MET A 1 -51.27 22.25 46.69
C MET A 1 -49.87 22.68 47.01
N PRO A 2 -48.95 21.82 47.58
CA PRO A 2 -47.60 22.23 47.97
C PRO A 2 -46.64 21.97 46.84
N ASN A 3 -45.88 23.00 46.47
CA ASN A 3 -44.77 22.96 45.53
C ASN A 3 -43.57 22.24 46.18
N ALA A 4 -43.23 21.04 45.70
CA ALA A 4 -42.01 20.32 46.06
C ALA A 4 -40.79 20.90 45.29
N ARG A 5 -39.95 21.65 46.01
CA ARG A 5 -38.63 22.09 45.49
C ARG A 5 -37.65 20.95 45.62
N LEU A 6 -37.18 20.39 44.51
CA LEU A 6 -36.07 19.44 44.49
C LEU A 6 -34.77 20.10 45.00
N PRO A 7 -33.99 19.42 45.84
CA PRO A 7 -32.77 19.97 46.40
C PRO A 7 -31.67 20.08 45.33
N ARG A 8 -31.12 21.27 45.18
CA ARG A 8 -30.05 21.69 44.27
C ARG A 8 -28.75 20.88 44.38
N ARG A 9 -28.66 19.97 45.35
CA ARG A 9 -27.44 19.14 45.60
C ARG A 9 -27.36 17.86 44.75
N LEU A 10 -28.44 17.42 44.10
CA LEU A 10 -28.45 16.21 43.26
C LEU A 10 -28.03 16.47 41.80
N VAL A 11 -28.02 17.72 41.35
CA VAL A 11 -27.63 18.08 39.97
C VAL A 11 -26.11 18.15 39.79
N LEU A 12 -25.35 18.39 40.85
CA LEU A 12 -23.89 18.51 40.82
C LEU A 12 -23.14 17.15 40.76
N LEU A 13 -23.80 16.06 41.18
CA LEU A 13 -23.18 14.72 41.14
C LEU A 13 -23.32 14.02 39.78
N ALA A 14 -24.29 14.40 38.96
CA ALA A 14 -24.53 13.81 37.64
C ALA A 14 -23.60 14.34 36.55
N LEU A 15 -22.94 15.49 36.75
CA LEU A 15 -22.02 16.11 35.77
C LEU A 15 -20.57 15.65 35.90
N LEU A 16 -20.20 14.92 36.95
CA LEU A 16 -18.82 14.44 37.17
C LEU A 16 -18.56 13.04 36.61
N VAL A 17 -19.57 12.30 36.15
CA VAL A 17 -19.44 10.95 35.61
C VAL A 17 -19.28 10.93 34.06
N ALA A 18 -19.62 12.03 33.37
CA ALA A 18 -19.56 12.12 31.91
C ALA A 18 -18.18 12.49 31.33
N GLY A 19 -17.19 12.75 32.18
CA GLY A 19 -15.87 13.27 31.75
C GLY A 19 -14.76 12.27 31.52
N THR A 20 -14.95 10.97 31.75
CA THR A 20 -13.85 10.00 31.74
C THR A 20 -13.83 9.03 30.55
N ALA A 21 -14.69 9.18 29.56
CA ALA A 21 -14.80 8.24 28.42
C ALA A 21 -13.92 8.58 27.21
N SER A 22 -13.12 9.67 27.24
CA SER A 22 -12.43 10.16 26.02
C SER A 22 -10.91 9.96 25.99
N ILE A 23 -10.31 9.21 26.93
CA ILE A 23 -8.85 9.03 26.96
C ILE A 23 -8.42 7.63 26.43
N GLY A 24 -9.35 6.82 25.94
CA GLY A 24 -9.07 5.43 25.52
C GLY A 24 -8.37 5.27 24.17
N ALA A 25 -8.55 6.21 23.24
CA ALA A 25 -8.13 5.97 21.84
C ALA A 25 -6.62 6.03 21.57
N CYS A 26 -5.81 6.67 22.41
CA CYS A 26 -4.36 6.75 22.25
C CYS A 26 -3.57 5.64 22.98
N ARG A 27 -4.23 4.81 23.79
CA ARG A 27 -3.57 3.76 24.58
C ARG A 27 -3.38 2.45 23.84
N ASP A 28 -4.08 2.20 22.73
CA ASP A 28 -4.10 0.88 22.10
C ASP A 28 -2.77 0.49 21.43
N LEU A 29 -1.99 1.45 20.94
CA LEU A 29 -0.69 1.17 20.31
C LEU A 29 0.39 0.76 21.31
N GLU A 30 0.38 1.35 22.51
CA GLU A 30 1.31 1.01 23.58
C GLU A 30 1.06 -0.41 24.15
N GLN A 31 -0.13 -0.97 23.93
CA GLN A 31 -0.56 -2.26 24.46
C GLN A 31 -0.31 -3.46 23.53
N ILE A 32 0.09 -3.22 22.26
CA ILE A 32 0.41 -4.33 21.36
C ILE A 32 1.82 -4.86 21.71
N PRO A 33 1.95 -6.10 22.20
CA PRO A 33 3.26 -6.67 22.52
C PRO A 33 4.20 -6.67 21.31
N ALA A 34 5.50 -6.48 21.55
CA ALA A 34 6.49 -6.44 20.46
C ALA A 34 6.50 -7.72 19.61
N ALA A 35 6.26 -8.88 20.22
CA ALA A 35 6.16 -10.15 19.50
C ALA A 35 4.94 -10.18 18.57
N GLU A 36 3.78 -9.66 19.01
CA GLU A 36 2.57 -9.57 18.19
C GLU A 36 2.76 -8.59 17.04
N ARG A 37 3.38 -7.42 17.27
CA ARG A 37 3.72 -6.47 16.21
C ARG A 37 4.59 -7.11 15.14
N ARG A 38 5.62 -7.84 15.54
CA ARG A 38 6.50 -8.56 14.62
C ARG A 38 5.74 -9.63 13.83
N ALA A 39 4.92 -10.43 14.48
CA ALA A 39 4.12 -11.46 13.82
C ALA A 39 3.16 -10.88 12.77
N ILE A 40 2.55 -9.71 13.05
CA ILE A 40 1.71 -9.01 12.07
C ILE A 40 2.57 -8.53 10.89
N ALA A 41 3.71 -7.89 11.15
CA ALA A 41 4.61 -7.40 10.10
C ALA A 41 5.10 -8.53 9.19
N ASP A 42 5.52 -9.66 9.78
CA ASP A 42 5.94 -10.85 9.04
C ASP A 42 4.80 -11.41 8.18
N SER A 43 3.57 -11.42 8.72
CA SER A 43 2.38 -11.89 7.99
C SER A 43 2.06 -11.00 6.79
N LEU A 44 2.11 -9.67 6.94
CA LEU A 44 1.86 -8.72 5.84
C LEU A 44 2.92 -8.86 4.75
N THR A 45 4.19 -8.96 5.13
CA THR A 45 5.30 -9.19 4.21
C THR A 45 5.14 -10.50 3.43
N ALA A 46 4.76 -11.58 4.12
CA ALA A 46 4.51 -12.87 3.50
C ALA A 46 3.34 -12.84 2.50
N LEU A 47 2.24 -12.12 2.82
CA LEU A 47 1.12 -11.94 1.90
C LEU A 47 1.56 -11.28 0.60
N ILE A 48 2.36 -10.21 0.67
CA ILE A 48 2.89 -9.50 -0.49
C ILE A 48 3.79 -10.44 -1.31
N THR A 49 4.77 -11.07 -0.68
CA THR A 49 5.74 -11.95 -1.36
C THR A 49 5.04 -13.11 -2.05
N ASN A 50 4.05 -13.74 -1.39
CA ASN A 50 3.28 -14.83 -1.98
C ASN A 50 2.41 -14.38 -3.16
N ALA A 51 1.84 -13.18 -3.10
CA ALA A 51 1.02 -12.65 -4.19
C ALA A 51 1.87 -12.36 -5.43
N TYR A 52 3.10 -11.89 -5.22
CA TYR A 52 4.06 -11.53 -6.28
C TYR A 52 4.97 -12.69 -6.72
N ASP A 53 4.66 -13.93 -6.38
CA ASP A 53 5.27 -15.09 -7.04
C ASP A 53 4.72 -15.23 -8.48
N LEU A 54 5.23 -14.37 -9.37
CA LEU A 54 4.71 -14.20 -10.74
C LEU A 54 5.02 -15.38 -11.65
N GLY A 55 5.86 -16.32 -11.22
CA GLY A 55 6.14 -17.56 -11.95
C GLY A 55 5.00 -18.58 -11.88
N ARG A 56 4.01 -18.39 -11.00
CA ARG A 56 2.87 -19.29 -10.84
C ARG A 56 1.70 -18.88 -11.75
N PRO A 57 0.89 -19.86 -12.22
CA PRO A 57 -0.18 -19.62 -13.19
C PRO A 57 -1.32 -18.74 -12.69
N ASP A 58 -1.59 -18.72 -11.37
CA ASP A 58 -2.70 -18.01 -10.72
C ASP A 58 -2.30 -16.59 -10.23
N ALA A 59 -1.38 -15.92 -10.93
CA ALA A 59 -0.82 -14.63 -10.49
C ALA A 59 -1.90 -13.55 -10.30
N VAL A 60 -2.84 -13.41 -11.24
CA VAL A 60 -3.90 -12.39 -11.16
C VAL A 60 -4.78 -12.62 -9.95
N GLU A 61 -5.21 -13.85 -9.70
CA GLU A 61 -6.03 -14.23 -8.55
C GLU A 61 -5.33 -13.92 -7.23
N ARG A 62 -4.03 -14.24 -7.12
CA ARG A 62 -3.24 -13.93 -5.90
C ARG A 62 -3.06 -12.44 -5.69
N LEU A 63 -2.77 -11.68 -6.75
CA LEU A 63 -2.66 -10.22 -6.66
C LEU A 63 -4.00 -9.63 -6.20
N LEU A 64 -5.10 -10.08 -6.79
CA LEU A 64 -6.43 -9.63 -6.44
C LEU A 64 -6.87 -10.05 -5.04
N ALA A 65 -6.35 -11.14 -4.52
CA ALA A 65 -6.61 -11.60 -3.16
C ALA A 65 -6.01 -10.69 -2.07
N LEU A 66 -5.12 -9.76 -2.41
CA LEU A 66 -4.63 -8.75 -1.46
C LEU A 66 -5.69 -7.69 -1.13
N TYR A 67 -6.75 -7.55 -1.93
CA TYR A 67 -7.78 -6.52 -1.81
C TYR A 67 -9.11 -7.10 -1.34
N PRO A 68 -10.05 -6.27 -0.84
CA PRO A 68 -11.42 -6.70 -0.58
C PRO A 68 -12.09 -7.29 -1.83
N ASP A 69 -13.03 -8.20 -1.65
CA ASP A 69 -13.70 -8.86 -2.77
C ASP A 69 -14.63 -7.90 -3.55
N SER A 70 -15.06 -6.81 -2.93
CA SER A 70 -15.93 -5.77 -3.53
C SER A 70 -15.77 -4.43 -2.81
N GLY A 71 -16.36 -3.39 -3.37
CA GLY A 71 -16.50 -2.09 -2.73
C GLY A 71 -15.37 -1.12 -3.05
N ARG A 72 -15.09 -0.23 -2.09
CA ARG A 72 -14.13 0.86 -2.26
C ARG A 72 -12.71 0.38 -2.00
N VAL A 73 -11.84 0.55 -3.00
CA VAL A 73 -10.38 0.44 -2.89
C VAL A 73 -9.79 1.65 -3.60
N ILE A 74 -8.87 2.36 -2.94
CA ILE A 74 -8.17 3.49 -3.55
C ILE A 74 -6.80 3.04 -3.99
N SER A 75 -6.53 3.10 -5.28
CA SER A 75 -5.19 2.87 -5.84
C SER A 75 -4.74 4.11 -6.62
N ALA A 76 -3.57 4.64 -6.27
CA ALA A 76 -2.95 5.74 -6.96
C ALA A 76 -1.65 5.25 -7.62
N ALA A 77 -1.57 5.36 -8.95
CA ALA A 77 -0.41 4.96 -9.72
C ALA A 77 -0.31 5.77 -11.02
N ALA A 78 0.90 6.07 -11.46
CA ALA A 78 1.16 6.77 -12.73
C ALA A 78 0.29 8.03 -12.92
N GLY A 79 0.09 8.81 -11.85
CA GLY A 79 -0.71 10.05 -11.85
C GLY A 79 -2.23 9.86 -11.96
N ARG A 80 -2.74 8.64 -11.83
CA ARG A 80 -4.18 8.32 -11.84
C ARG A 80 -4.62 7.76 -10.51
N VAL A 81 -5.93 7.89 -10.23
CA VAL A 81 -6.56 7.33 -9.03
C VAL A 81 -7.73 6.45 -9.45
N THR A 82 -7.70 5.21 -9.01
CA THR A 82 -8.79 4.24 -9.10
C THR A 82 -9.48 4.15 -7.75
N ALA A 83 -10.81 4.11 -7.72
CA ALA A 83 -11.58 4.20 -6.47
C ALA A 83 -12.49 2.99 -6.20
N THR A 84 -12.52 1.99 -7.09
CA THR A 84 -13.34 0.79 -6.93
C THR A 84 -12.54 -0.48 -7.15
N ARG A 85 -12.97 -1.56 -6.47
CA ARG A 85 -12.38 -2.89 -6.63
C ARG A 85 -12.46 -3.40 -8.08
N ASP A 86 -13.59 -3.15 -8.76
CA ASP A 86 -13.79 -3.65 -10.13
C ASP A 86 -12.86 -2.96 -11.12
N THR A 87 -12.72 -1.63 -11.01
CA THR A 87 -11.78 -0.89 -11.86
C THR A 87 -10.34 -1.33 -11.62
N LEU A 88 -9.94 -1.50 -10.35
CA LEU A 88 -8.61 -2.00 -10.00
C LEU A 88 -8.36 -3.41 -10.57
N ALA A 89 -9.38 -4.30 -10.50
CA ALA A 89 -9.27 -5.63 -11.08
C ALA A 89 -9.04 -5.58 -12.60
N GLY A 90 -9.73 -4.69 -13.29
CA GLY A 90 -9.51 -4.45 -14.72
C GLY A 90 -8.10 -3.94 -15.02
N GLU A 91 -7.56 -3.05 -14.19
CA GLU A 91 -6.19 -2.53 -14.34
C GLU A 91 -5.13 -3.62 -14.11
N ILE A 92 -5.25 -4.41 -13.03
CA ILE A 92 -4.34 -5.54 -12.73
C ILE A 92 -4.41 -6.59 -13.85
N GLY A 93 -5.61 -6.99 -14.27
CA GLY A 93 -5.79 -7.92 -15.38
C GLY A 93 -5.22 -7.40 -16.70
N GLY A 94 -5.46 -6.13 -17.00
CA GLY A 94 -4.91 -5.47 -18.18
C GLY A 94 -3.37 -5.36 -18.16
N PHE A 95 -2.77 -5.05 -17.01
CA PHE A 95 -1.32 -5.09 -16.84
C PHE A 95 -0.79 -6.51 -17.07
N TRP A 96 -1.42 -7.52 -16.47
CA TRP A 96 -1.01 -8.92 -16.64
C TRP A 96 -1.04 -9.36 -18.10
N GLN A 97 -2.11 -9.07 -18.81
CA GLN A 97 -2.24 -9.42 -20.24
C GLN A 97 -1.20 -8.75 -21.13
N ARG A 98 -0.88 -7.47 -20.87
CA ARG A 98 0.05 -6.73 -21.70
C ARG A 98 1.52 -6.93 -21.33
N VAL A 99 1.81 -7.09 -20.06
CA VAL A 99 3.18 -7.10 -19.52
C VAL A 99 3.48 -8.36 -18.72
N GLY A 100 2.71 -8.64 -17.67
CA GLY A 100 3.02 -9.65 -16.68
C GLY A 100 3.21 -11.06 -17.28
N GLN A 101 2.27 -11.52 -18.10
CA GLN A 101 2.34 -12.83 -18.74
C GLN A 101 3.50 -12.98 -19.75
N ASN A 102 4.07 -11.86 -20.18
CA ASN A 102 5.19 -11.83 -21.13
C ASN A 102 6.56 -11.72 -20.44
N MET A 103 6.58 -11.59 -19.12
CA MET A 103 7.82 -11.64 -18.35
C MET A 103 8.31 -13.08 -18.30
N ARG A 104 9.56 -13.29 -18.69
CA ARG A 104 10.22 -14.59 -18.58
C ARG A 104 11.11 -14.58 -17.33
N GLU A 105 11.01 -15.63 -16.53
CA GLU A 105 11.78 -15.80 -15.28
C GLU A 105 11.63 -14.60 -14.31
N PRO A 106 10.40 -14.05 -14.09
CA PRO A 106 10.23 -12.93 -13.21
C PRO A 106 10.54 -13.32 -11.75
N ARG A 107 11.25 -12.44 -11.03
CA ARG A 107 11.54 -12.62 -9.61
C ARG A 107 11.14 -11.36 -8.85
N PHE A 108 10.29 -11.51 -7.86
CA PHE A 108 9.98 -10.41 -6.95
C PHE A 108 11.07 -10.30 -5.88
N GLU A 109 11.77 -9.19 -5.89
CA GLU A 109 12.80 -8.85 -4.92
C GLU A 109 12.28 -7.73 -4.02
N LEU A 110 12.04 -8.06 -2.76
CA LEU A 110 11.66 -7.10 -1.73
C LEU A 110 12.91 -6.34 -1.27
N GLY A 111 12.88 -5.01 -1.36
CA GLY A 111 13.91 -4.14 -0.81
C GLY A 111 13.61 -3.74 0.65
N ASN A 112 13.82 -2.45 0.97
CA ASN A 112 13.49 -1.94 2.30
C ASN A 112 11.99 -2.07 2.55
N SER A 113 11.60 -2.54 3.74
CA SER A 113 10.21 -2.67 4.15
C SER A 113 10.02 -2.10 5.55
N TYR A 114 9.02 -1.24 5.70
CA TYR A 114 8.63 -0.58 6.95
C TYR A 114 7.16 -0.89 7.21
N VAL A 115 6.86 -1.40 8.40
CA VAL A 115 5.50 -1.76 8.81
C VAL A 115 5.16 -1.01 10.09
N ASP A 116 4.22 -0.08 9.99
CA ASP A 116 3.71 0.70 11.10
C ASP A 116 2.28 0.28 11.43
N LEU A 117 2.07 -0.29 12.62
CA LEU A 117 0.73 -0.62 13.10
C LEU A 117 0.03 0.65 13.58
N ILE A 118 -1.16 0.92 13.03
CA ILE A 118 -2.06 1.99 13.51
C ILE A 118 -2.93 1.42 14.63
N THR A 119 -3.42 0.20 14.48
CA THR A 119 -4.16 -0.58 15.48
C THR A 119 -3.83 -2.07 15.27
N ARG A 120 -4.44 -2.98 16.07
CA ARG A 120 -4.33 -4.45 15.81
C ARG A 120 -4.92 -4.87 14.47
N ASP A 121 -5.81 -4.05 13.89
CA ASP A 121 -6.55 -4.35 12.67
C ASP A 121 -6.27 -3.37 11.53
N ALA A 122 -5.29 -2.47 11.71
CA ALA A 122 -4.88 -1.52 10.68
C ALA A 122 -3.36 -1.29 10.72
N ALA A 123 -2.73 -1.30 9.55
CA ALA A 123 -1.29 -1.08 9.38
C ALA A 123 -0.98 -0.31 8.10
N VAL A 124 0.09 0.47 8.12
CA VAL A 124 0.72 1.00 6.91
C VAL A 124 1.97 0.19 6.62
N VAL A 125 2.11 -0.26 5.39
CA VAL A 125 3.34 -0.89 4.88
C VAL A 125 3.89 -0.01 3.77
N THR A 126 5.15 0.40 3.90
CA THR A 126 5.88 1.08 2.83
C THR A 126 7.10 0.25 2.49
N LEU A 127 7.29 -0.05 1.21
CA LEU A 127 8.40 -0.87 0.75
C LEU A 127 8.93 -0.40 -0.60
N THR A 128 10.15 -0.81 -0.92
CA THR A 128 10.68 -0.78 -2.28
C THR A 128 10.71 -2.19 -2.85
N TYR A 129 10.54 -2.30 -4.16
CA TYR A 129 10.53 -3.59 -4.84
C TYR A 129 11.25 -3.52 -6.20
N ARG A 130 11.70 -4.68 -6.67
CA ARG A 130 12.23 -4.90 -8.01
C ARG A 130 11.68 -6.22 -8.55
N ILE A 131 11.43 -6.25 -9.87
CA ILE A 131 11.00 -7.45 -10.59
C ILE A 131 11.91 -7.58 -11.83
N PRO A 132 13.15 -8.06 -11.65
CA PRO A 132 13.98 -8.40 -12.79
C PRO A 132 13.36 -9.57 -13.55
N HIS A 133 13.39 -9.48 -14.88
CA HIS A 133 12.87 -10.49 -15.79
C HIS A 133 13.51 -10.35 -17.17
N LEU A 134 13.30 -11.33 -18.02
CA LEU A 134 13.61 -11.23 -19.43
C LEU A 134 12.35 -10.85 -20.21
N THR A 135 12.49 -9.94 -21.16
CA THR A 135 11.43 -9.64 -22.15
C THR A 135 11.23 -10.83 -23.09
N PRO A 136 10.17 -10.87 -23.91
CA PRO A 136 10.00 -11.90 -24.95
C PRO A 136 11.18 -12.00 -25.92
N ARG A 137 11.96 -10.93 -26.08
CA ARG A 137 13.17 -10.89 -26.92
C ARG A 137 14.44 -11.31 -26.18
N ASN A 138 14.33 -11.89 -24.97
CA ASN A 138 15.45 -12.24 -24.09
C ASN A 138 16.33 -11.04 -23.64
N THR A 139 15.80 -9.84 -23.67
CA THR A 139 16.50 -8.65 -23.16
C THR A 139 16.22 -8.50 -21.67
N PRO A 140 17.23 -8.33 -20.80
CA PRO A 140 17.00 -8.03 -19.39
C PRO A 140 16.21 -6.73 -19.22
N HIS A 141 15.22 -6.77 -18.34
CA HIS A 141 14.43 -5.61 -17.94
C HIS A 141 14.06 -5.72 -16.45
N THR A 142 13.83 -4.59 -15.81
CA THR A 142 13.41 -4.55 -14.39
C THR A 142 12.25 -3.59 -14.23
N VAL A 143 11.15 -4.07 -13.68
CA VAL A 143 10.11 -3.22 -13.12
C VAL A 143 10.46 -2.98 -11.66
N SER A 144 10.50 -1.72 -11.21
CA SER A 144 10.85 -1.40 -9.83
C SER A 144 10.19 -0.11 -9.37
N GLY A 145 10.08 0.06 -8.06
CA GLY A 145 9.44 1.24 -7.50
C GLY A 145 9.34 1.21 -5.99
N ALA A 146 8.53 2.13 -5.47
CA ALA A 146 8.10 2.14 -4.08
C ALA A 146 6.58 1.97 -3.99
N TRP A 147 6.14 1.29 -2.95
CA TRP A 147 4.73 0.99 -2.73
C TRP A 147 4.36 1.25 -1.28
N THR A 148 3.36 2.11 -1.07
CA THR A 148 2.78 2.37 0.25
C THR A 148 1.35 1.86 0.27
N MET A 149 1.02 1.06 1.27
CA MET A 149 -0.26 0.38 1.39
C MET A 149 -0.86 0.62 2.77
N LEU A 150 -2.14 0.97 2.82
CA LEU A 150 -2.95 0.90 4.04
C LEU A 150 -3.69 -0.44 4.06
N TRP A 151 -3.38 -1.24 5.07
CA TRP A 151 -3.99 -2.53 5.32
C TRP A 151 -5.05 -2.43 6.41
N ARG A 152 -6.15 -3.15 6.22
CA ARG A 152 -7.17 -3.37 7.25
C ARG A 152 -7.50 -4.86 7.37
N ARG A 153 -7.73 -5.29 8.60
CA ARG A 153 -8.22 -6.62 8.86
C ARG A 153 -9.75 -6.63 8.69
N GLN A 154 -10.24 -7.46 7.78
CA GLN A 154 -11.65 -7.64 7.48
C GLN A 154 -11.97 -9.15 7.50
N ASP A 155 -12.95 -9.57 8.29
CA ASP A 155 -13.33 -10.98 8.45
C ASP A 155 -12.12 -11.90 8.75
N GLY A 156 -11.23 -11.41 9.64
CA GLY A 156 -10.01 -12.12 10.04
C GLY A 156 -8.86 -12.10 9.02
N ARG A 157 -9.05 -11.49 7.85
CA ARG A 157 -8.06 -11.42 6.76
C ARG A 157 -7.55 -10.01 6.54
N TRP A 158 -6.25 -9.86 6.31
CA TRP A 158 -5.66 -8.59 5.93
C TRP A 158 -5.96 -8.25 4.47
N ARG A 159 -6.38 -7.00 4.20
CA ARG A 159 -6.72 -6.47 2.89
C ARG A 159 -6.16 -5.07 2.69
N ILE A 160 -5.64 -4.79 1.50
CA ILE A 160 -5.24 -3.44 1.09
C ILE A 160 -6.50 -2.65 0.76
N VAL A 161 -6.74 -1.55 1.48
CA VAL A 161 -7.89 -0.67 1.23
C VAL A 161 -7.49 0.62 0.54
N GLN A 162 -6.21 0.98 0.63
CA GLN A 162 -5.63 2.10 -0.10
C GLN A 162 -4.16 1.81 -0.40
N GLU A 163 -3.70 2.25 -1.56
CA GLU A 163 -2.30 2.13 -1.96
C GLU A 163 -1.84 3.30 -2.82
N HIS A 164 -0.53 3.48 -2.87
CA HIS A 164 0.15 4.36 -3.80
C HIS A 164 1.42 3.68 -4.31
N LEU A 165 1.54 3.58 -5.63
CA LEU A 165 2.72 3.08 -6.31
C LEU A 165 3.43 4.22 -7.03
N SER A 166 4.74 4.25 -6.92
CA SER A 166 5.61 5.11 -7.72
C SER A 166 6.64 4.26 -8.44
N ASP A 167 6.80 4.50 -9.74
CA ASP A 167 7.80 3.80 -10.54
C ASP A 167 9.19 4.42 -10.32
N SER A 168 10.23 3.59 -10.35
CA SER A 168 11.59 4.10 -10.40
C SER A 168 12.00 4.41 -11.85
N PRO A 169 13.01 5.26 -12.06
CA PRO A 169 13.54 5.53 -13.40
C PRO A 169 14.03 4.26 -14.13
N GLU A 170 14.46 3.23 -13.41
CA GLU A 170 14.85 1.94 -13.98
C GLU A 170 13.70 1.19 -14.65
N SER A 171 12.45 1.48 -14.26
CA SER A 171 11.24 0.90 -14.85
C SER A 171 10.88 1.52 -16.19
N ALA A 172 11.43 2.68 -16.54
CA ALA A 172 11.25 3.26 -17.84
C ALA A 172 11.90 2.33 -18.90
N ALA A 173 11.13 1.97 -19.94
CA ALA A 173 11.73 1.32 -21.09
C ALA A 173 12.90 2.19 -21.57
N PRO A 174 14.06 1.61 -21.97
CA PRO A 174 15.14 2.41 -22.56
C PRO A 174 14.52 3.23 -23.70
N GLY A 175 14.49 4.56 -23.51
CA GLY A 175 14.09 5.47 -24.57
C GLY A 175 14.93 5.18 -25.80
N PRO A 176 14.46 5.50 -27.03
CA PRO A 176 15.32 5.41 -28.19
C PRO A 176 16.62 6.16 -27.84
N GLU A 177 17.77 5.48 -27.98
CA GLU A 177 19.06 6.12 -27.81
C GLU A 177 19.06 7.39 -28.68
N VAL A 178 19.00 8.55 -28.02
CA VAL A 178 19.28 9.81 -28.70
C VAL A 178 20.78 9.73 -29.02
N PRO A 179 21.18 9.67 -30.29
CA PRO A 179 22.59 9.70 -30.62
C PRO A 179 23.19 10.91 -29.91
N SER A 180 24.28 10.70 -29.20
CA SER A 180 25.07 11.79 -28.61
C SER A 180 25.61 12.64 -29.75
N GLY A 181 24.73 13.51 -30.28
CA GLY A 181 25.10 14.55 -31.22
C GLY A 181 25.94 15.55 -30.45
N ASP A 182 27.10 15.84 -31.00
CA ASP A 182 28.10 16.78 -30.55
C ASP A 182 27.47 17.98 -29.84
N VAL A 183 27.82 18.16 -28.57
CA VAL A 183 27.56 19.41 -27.84
C VAL A 183 28.38 20.50 -28.54
N ILE A 184 27.78 21.16 -29.52
CA ILE A 184 28.34 22.36 -30.14
C ILE A 184 28.49 23.35 -28.99
N GLY A 185 29.76 23.72 -28.71
CA GLY A 185 30.16 24.57 -27.62
C GLY A 185 29.37 25.88 -27.57
N ALA A 186 28.76 26.16 -26.43
CA ALA A 186 28.24 27.45 -26.08
C ALA A 186 29.40 28.44 -26.00
N ALA A 187 29.42 29.41 -26.89
CA ALA A 187 30.37 30.54 -26.87
C ALA A 187 30.22 31.33 -25.56
N PRO A 188 31.32 31.81 -24.95
CA PRO A 188 31.24 32.62 -23.73
C PRO A 188 30.66 34.00 -24.06
N HIS A 189 29.59 34.38 -23.34
CA HIS A 189 29.10 35.74 -23.31
C HIS A 189 30.14 36.61 -22.60
N GLN A 190 30.77 37.52 -23.34
CA GLN A 190 31.53 38.63 -22.78
C GLN A 190 30.59 39.75 -22.34
N HIS A 191 30.75 40.20 -21.11
CA HIS A 191 30.37 41.53 -20.61
C HIS A 191 31.60 42.25 -20.11
#